data_6bf805134522323d928a37828e9d3a52
#
_entry.id   6bf805134522323d928a37828e9d3a52
#
_cell.length_a   1.000
_cell.length_b   1.000
_cell.length_c   1.000
_cell.angle_alpha   90.00
_cell.angle_beta   90.00
_cell.angle_gamma   90.00
#
_symmetry.space_group_name_H-M   'P 1'
#
loop_
_entity.id
_entity.type
_entity.pdbx_description
1 polymer ?
#
loop_
_entity_poly.entity_id
_entity_poly.type
_entity_poly.pdbx_seq_one_letter_code
_entity_poly.pdbx_strand_id
1 'polypeptide(L)'
;MSPNEARLVRNTMVTVLALVALRLVGAAWTPLTFDEAYYWMWSEHLAFGYYDHPPMVAFVIRAGTLIAGDTELGLRLVSILLALPMSFALYRTAAILFGGQRVAATATILINVTLMAAVGTLIVTPD
;
A
#
# COMPACT_ATOMS: atom_id res chain seq x y z
N MET A 1 16.81 4.92 -23.62
CA MET A 1 15.39 4.52 -23.48
C MET A 1 14.66 4.89 -24.77
N SER A 2 14.05 3.89 -25.44
CA SER A 2 13.28 4.13 -26.65
C SER A 2 11.95 4.85 -26.34
N PRO A 3 11.31 5.51 -27.34
CA PRO A 3 10.01 6.14 -27.14
C PRO A 3 8.92 5.17 -26.64
N ASN A 4 9.01 3.91 -27.05
CA ASN A 4 8.08 2.85 -26.62
C ASN A 4 8.32 2.45 -25.15
N GLU A 5 9.56 2.39 -24.71
CA GLU A 5 9.91 2.13 -23.30
C GLU A 5 9.44 3.28 -22.40
N ALA A 6 9.65 4.53 -22.81
CA ALA A 6 9.17 5.69 -22.07
C ALA A 6 7.65 5.68 -21.91
N ARG A 7 6.93 5.30 -22.95
CA ARG A 7 5.46 5.13 -22.91
C ARG A 7 5.05 4.03 -21.94
N LEU A 8 5.75 2.90 -21.98
CA LEU A 8 5.47 1.78 -21.09
C LEU A 8 5.66 2.14 -19.63
N VAL A 9 6.80 2.77 -19.27
CA VAL A 9 7.07 3.27 -17.91
C VAL A 9 5.98 4.21 -17.45
N ARG A 10 5.63 5.20 -18.27
CA ARG A 10 4.57 6.16 -17.96
C ARG A 10 3.22 5.46 -17.74
N ASN A 11 2.83 4.55 -18.62
CA ASN A 11 1.55 3.84 -18.49
C ASN A 11 1.52 2.99 -17.23
N THR A 12 2.60 2.29 -16.89
CA THR A 12 2.72 1.54 -15.63
C THR A 12 2.54 2.45 -14.43
N MET A 13 3.21 3.61 -14.41
CA MET A 13 3.10 4.59 -13.33
C MET A 13 1.68 5.13 -13.19
N VAL A 14 1.04 5.49 -14.30
CA VAL A 14 -0.36 5.95 -14.31
C VAL A 14 -1.30 4.86 -13.77
N THR A 15 -1.11 3.61 -14.17
CA THR A 15 -1.91 2.47 -13.68
C THR A 15 -1.75 2.28 -12.18
N VAL A 16 -0.51 2.30 -11.66
CA VAL A 16 -0.26 2.17 -10.22
C VAL A 16 -0.90 3.32 -9.44
N LEU A 17 -0.75 4.56 -9.92
CA LEU A 17 -1.37 5.73 -9.28
C LEU A 17 -2.91 5.64 -9.30
N ALA A 18 -3.50 5.19 -10.40
CA ALA A 18 -4.94 4.98 -10.50
C ALA A 18 -5.45 3.91 -9.51
N LEU A 19 -4.71 2.81 -9.37
CA LEU A 19 -5.03 1.75 -8.39
C LEU A 19 -4.91 2.25 -6.95
N VAL A 20 -3.88 3.03 -6.63
CA VAL A 20 -3.73 3.65 -5.30
C VAL A 20 -4.87 4.63 -5.04
N ALA A 21 -5.23 5.48 -6.00
CA ALA A 21 -6.35 6.39 -5.86
C ALA A 21 -7.69 5.65 -5.63
N LEU A 22 -7.91 4.55 -6.37
CA LEU A 22 -9.09 3.71 -6.17
C LEU A 22 -9.14 3.11 -4.76
N ARG A 23 -8.01 2.64 -4.23
CA ARG A 23 -7.90 2.14 -2.86
C ARG A 23 -8.19 3.23 -1.83
N LEU A 24 -7.68 4.45 -2.02
CA LEU A 24 -7.97 5.58 -1.12
C LEU A 24 -9.47 5.90 -1.08
N VAL A 25 -10.14 5.89 -2.23
CA VAL A 25 -11.59 6.05 -2.29
C VAL A 25 -12.31 4.91 -1.58
N GLY A 26 -11.92 3.66 -1.86
CA GLY A 26 -12.49 2.48 -1.18
C GLY A 26 -12.29 2.53 0.33
N ALA A 27 -11.10 2.94 0.79
CA ALA A 27 -10.75 3.06 2.21
C ALA A 27 -11.65 4.05 2.97
N ALA A 28 -12.00 5.16 2.32
CA ALA A 28 -12.87 6.18 2.93
C ALA A 28 -14.34 5.73 3.09
N TRP A 29 -14.76 4.71 2.34
CA TRP A 29 -16.18 4.28 2.29
C TRP A 29 -16.41 2.91 2.90
N THR A 30 -15.34 2.17 3.20
CA THR A 30 -15.44 0.83 3.79
C THR A 30 -15.33 0.93 5.31
N PRO A 31 -16.35 0.47 6.06
CA PRO A 31 -16.27 0.44 7.53
C PRO A 31 -15.06 -0.33 8.03
N LEU A 32 -14.57 0.02 9.23
CA LEU A 32 -13.48 -0.71 9.87
C LEU A 32 -13.88 -2.15 10.17
N THR A 33 -12.93 -3.06 10.00
CA THR A 33 -13.05 -4.42 10.51
C THR A 33 -12.79 -4.44 12.01
N PHE A 34 -13.15 -5.56 12.67
CA PHE A 34 -12.90 -5.73 14.10
C PHE A 34 -11.39 -5.60 14.43
N ASP A 35 -10.54 -6.22 13.61
CA ASP A 35 -9.09 -6.19 13.80
C ASP A 35 -8.52 -4.80 13.60
N GLU A 36 -8.98 -4.05 12.60
CA GLU A 36 -8.55 -2.68 12.38
C GLU A 36 -8.90 -1.76 13.57
N ALA A 37 -10.08 -1.93 14.16
CA ALA A 37 -10.47 -1.19 15.35
C ALA A 37 -9.59 -1.55 16.56
N TYR A 38 -9.18 -2.81 16.67
CA TYR A 38 -8.26 -3.28 17.71
C TYR A 38 -6.87 -2.66 17.56
N TYR A 39 -6.30 -2.64 16.35
CA TYR A 39 -5.00 -2.01 16.08
C TYR A 39 -5.04 -0.49 16.15
N TRP A 40 -6.18 0.11 15.85
CA TRP A 40 -6.38 1.54 16.08
C TRP A 40 -6.24 1.90 17.58
N MET A 41 -6.81 1.11 18.48
CA MET A 41 -6.62 1.31 19.92
C MET A 41 -5.13 1.28 20.32
N TRP A 42 -4.33 0.41 19.70
CA TRP A 42 -2.88 0.39 19.94
C TRP A 42 -2.20 1.67 19.44
N SER A 43 -2.66 2.22 18.34
CA SER A 43 -2.10 3.46 17.80
C SER A 43 -2.29 4.68 18.70
N GLU A 44 -3.30 4.65 19.56
CA GLU A 44 -3.51 5.67 20.60
C GLU A 44 -2.56 5.52 21.80
N HIS A 45 -1.98 4.32 22.00
CA HIS A 45 -1.09 3.98 23.11
C HIS A 45 0.18 3.29 22.59
N LEU A 46 1.04 4.07 21.91
CA LEU A 46 2.24 3.52 21.28
C LEU A 46 3.18 2.85 22.30
N ALA A 47 3.57 1.61 22.02
CA ALA A 47 4.50 0.81 22.80
C ALA A 47 5.49 0.09 21.88
N PHE A 48 6.60 -0.42 22.44
CA PHE A 48 7.60 -1.19 21.69
C PHE A 48 7.19 -2.63 21.42
N GLY A 49 6.04 -3.06 21.91
CA GLY A 49 5.46 -4.38 21.68
C GLY A 49 4.05 -4.45 22.27
N TYR A 50 3.24 -5.33 21.70
CA TYR A 50 1.90 -5.66 22.16
C TYR A 50 1.81 -7.16 22.43
N TYR A 51 0.71 -7.59 23.06
CA TYR A 51 0.57 -8.96 23.56
C TYR A 51 0.78 -10.03 22.47
N ASP A 52 0.23 -9.81 21.29
CA ASP A 52 0.13 -10.82 20.22
C ASP A 52 0.78 -10.40 18.89
N HIS A 53 1.12 -9.10 18.69
CA HIS A 53 1.64 -8.64 17.40
C HIS A 53 2.77 -7.62 17.51
N PRO A 54 3.62 -7.50 16.47
CA PRO A 54 4.67 -6.50 16.40
C PRO A 54 4.11 -5.06 16.39
N PRO A 55 4.84 -4.08 16.93
CA PRO A 55 4.33 -2.72 17.12
C PRO A 55 4.18 -1.90 15.84
N MET A 56 4.75 -2.33 14.71
CA MET A 56 4.79 -1.53 13.47
C MET A 56 3.41 -1.14 12.97
N VAL A 57 2.41 -2.01 13.11
CA VAL A 57 1.03 -1.71 12.68
C VAL A 57 0.49 -0.48 13.41
N ALA A 58 0.71 -0.36 14.71
CA ALA A 58 0.29 0.78 15.51
C ALA A 58 0.96 2.09 15.07
N PHE A 59 2.27 2.06 14.78
CA PHE A 59 3.00 3.23 14.27
C PHE A 59 2.52 3.66 12.87
N VAL A 60 2.24 2.71 11.98
CA VAL A 60 1.71 2.97 10.64
C VAL A 60 0.32 3.61 10.72
N ILE A 61 -0.57 3.07 11.55
CA ILE A 61 -1.90 3.63 11.79
C ILE A 61 -1.78 5.04 12.38
N ARG A 62 -0.97 5.20 13.44
CA ARG A 62 -0.78 6.52 14.06
C ARG A 62 -0.27 7.58 13.09
N ALA A 63 0.68 7.23 12.22
CA ALA A 63 1.16 8.15 11.19
C ALA A 63 0.04 8.58 10.23
N GLY A 64 -0.84 7.69 9.85
CA GLY A 64 -1.97 7.99 8.98
C GLY A 64 -3.05 8.82 9.66
N THR A 65 -3.41 8.50 10.92
CA THR A 65 -4.41 9.28 11.68
C THR A 65 -3.92 10.67 12.02
N LEU A 66 -2.62 10.88 12.24
CA LEU A 66 -2.04 12.22 12.40
C LEU A 66 -2.17 13.09 11.15
N ILE A 67 -2.23 12.50 9.95
CA ILE A 67 -2.33 13.22 8.67
C ILE A 67 -3.80 13.45 8.28
N ALA A 68 -4.65 12.43 8.38
CA ALA A 68 -6.02 12.44 7.86
C ALA A 68 -7.10 12.31 8.95
N GLY A 69 -6.71 12.43 10.22
CA GLY A 69 -7.62 12.33 11.37
C GLY A 69 -8.01 10.89 11.70
N ASP A 70 -8.76 10.74 12.79
CA ASP A 70 -9.29 9.43 13.25
C ASP A 70 -10.50 9.04 12.39
N THR A 71 -10.21 8.61 11.18
CA THR A 71 -11.16 8.19 10.17
C THR A 71 -10.72 6.86 9.56
N GLU A 72 -11.63 6.17 8.88
CA GLU A 72 -11.32 4.94 8.14
C GLU A 72 -10.19 5.16 7.12
N LEU A 73 -10.20 6.32 6.45
CA LEU A 73 -9.13 6.71 5.54
C LEU A 73 -7.81 6.94 6.27
N GLY A 74 -7.84 7.68 7.40
CA GLY A 74 -6.65 7.98 8.18
C GLY A 74 -5.94 6.72 8.65
N LEU A 75 -6.69 5.76 9.16
CA LEU A 75 -6.18 4.47 9.62
C LEU A 75 -5.45 3.70 8.51
N ARG A 76 -5.96 3.73 7.28
CA ARG A 76 -5.46 2.98 6.12
C ARG A 76 -4.47 3.75 5.25
N LEU A 77 -4.38 5.09 5.42
CA LEU A 77 -3.68 6.00 4.51
C LEU A 77 -2.24 5.56 4.23
N VAL A 78 -1.46 5.37 5.29
CA VAL A 78 -0.03 5.04 5.14
C VAL A 78 0.16 3.67 4.52
N SER A 79 -0.64 2.67 4.91
CA SER A 79 -0.59 1.32 4.34
C SER A 79 -0.85 1.35 2.83
N ILE A 80 -1.84 2.12 2.38
CA ILE A 80 -2.14 2.27 0.94
C ILE A 80 -1.00 2.99 0.22
N LEU A 81 -0.45 4.05 0.81
CA LEU A 81 0.64 4.81 0.19
C LEU A 81 1.95 4.01 0.09
N LEU A 82 2.18 3.03 0.97
CA LEU A 82 3.32 2.12 0.90
C LEU A 82 3.31 1.25 -0.37
N ALA A 83 2.18 1.10 -1.06
CA ALA A 83 2.11 0.46 -2.37
C ALA A 83 2.97 1.20 -3.43
N LEU A 84 3.20 2.50 -3.28
CA LEU A 84 4.02 3.28 -4.22
C LEU A 84 5.51 2.90 -4.15
N PRO A 85 6.21 3.00 -3.00
CA PRO A 85 7.61 2.58 -2.89
C PRO A 85 7.78 1.08 -3.15
N MET A 86 6.82 0.23 -2.74
CA MET A 86 6.83 -1.19 -3.07
C MET A 86 6.81 -1.41 -4.59
N SER A 87 5.91 -0.75 -5.30
CA SER A 87 5.81 -0.83 -6.77
C SER A 87 7.07 -0.33 -7.46
N PHE A 88 7.65 0.76 -6.97
CA PHE A 88 8.92 1.30 -7.49
C PHE A 88 10.08 0.30 -7.27
N ALA A 89 10.22 -0.24 -6.06
CA ALA A 89 11.26 -1.21 -5.74
C ALA A 89 11.12 -2.47 -6.61
N LEU A 90 9.91 -3.01 -6.74
CA LEU A 90 9.65 -4.18 -7.59
C LEU A 90 9.98 -3.90 -9.06
N TYR A 91 9.54 -2.75 -9.58
CA TYR A 91 9.85 -2.35 -10.95
C TYR A 91 11.35 -2.31 -11.20
N ARG A 92 12.10 -1.62 -10.32
CA ARG A 92 13.56 -1.50 -10.43
C ARG A 92 14.24 -2.87 -10.35
N THR A 93 13.85 -3.69 -9.38
CA THR A 93 14.40 -5.03 -9.20
C THR A 93 14.15 -5.91 -10.43
N ALA A 94 12.91 -5.95 -10.92
CA ALA A 94 12.56 -6.75 -12.10
C ALA A 94 13.28 -6.25 -13.37
N ALA A 95 13.43 -4.93 -13.54
CA ALA A 95 14.16 -4.37 -14.67
C ALA A 95 15.65 -4.75 -14.67
N ILE A 96 16.28 -4.79 -13.48
CA ILE A 96 17.69 -5.15 -13.32
C ILE A 96 17.89 -6.66 -13.52
N LEU A 97 17.05 -7.49 -12.87
CA LEU A 97 17.23 -8.95 -12.88
C LEU A 97 16.88 -9.57 -14.23
N PHE A 98 15.86 -9.09 -14.90
CA PHE A 98 15.33 -9.67 -16.13
C PHE A 98 15.65 -8.85 -17.40
N GLY A 99 16.33 -7.73 -17.26
CA GLY A 99 16.84 -6.92 -18.38
C GLY A 99 15.77 -6.34 -19.30
N GLY A 100 14.50 -6.29 -18.88
CA GLY A 100 13.41 -5.86 -19.74
C GLY A 100 12.34 -5.00 -19.07
N GLN A 101 12.08 -3.82 -19.66
CA GLN A 101 11.05 -2.89 -19.17
C GLN A 101 9.64 -3.51 -19.22
N ARG A 102 9.38 -4.42 -20.15
CA ARG A 102 8.09 -5.13 -20.26
C ARG A 102 7.86 -6.07 -19.08
N VAL A 103 8.88 -6.86 -18.71
CA VAL A 103 8.79 -7.77 -17.56
C VAL A 103 8.58 -6.98 -16.28
N ALA A 104 9.34 -5.91 -16.08
CA ALA A 104 9.21 -5.02 -14.94
C ALA A 104 7.80 -4.41 -14.84
N ALA A 105 7.27 -3.88 -15.94
CA ALA A 105 5.93 -3.32 -16.01
C ALA A 105 4.85 -4.36 -15.67
N THR A 106 4.93 -5.54 -16.28
CA THR A 106 3.97 -6.62 -16.05
C THR A 106 4.00 -7.09 -14.60
N ALA A 107 5.17 -7.34 -14.03
CA ALA A 107 5.32 -7.75 -12.64
C ALA A 107 4.73 -6.70 -11.67
N THR A 108 5.00 -5.41 -11.93
CA THR A 108 4.49 -4.32 -11.10
C THR A 108 2.97 -4.19 -11.17
N ILE A 109 2.37 -4.33 -12.34
CA ILE A 109 0.91 -4.30 -12.49
C ILE A 109 0.31 -5.54 -11.83
N LEU A 110 0.85 -6.72 -12.10
CA LEU A 110 0.33 -7.97 -11.55
C LEU A 110 0.29 -7.96 -10.03
N ILE A 111 1.36 -7.56 -9.34
CA ILE A 111 1.34 -7.51 -7.87
C ILE A 111 0.26 -6.56 -7.35
N ASN A 112 0.07 -5.41 -7.99
CA ASN A 112 -0.92 -4.44 -7.56
C ASN A 112 -2.37 -4.87 -7.80
N VAL A 113 -2.63 -5.81 -8.73
CA VAL A 113 -3.98 -6.35 -8.98
C VAL A 113 -4.22 -7.69 -8.31
N THR A 114 -3.21 -8.30 -7.66
CA THR A 114 -3.44 -9.51 -6.86
C THR A 114 -4.38 -9.20 -5.70
N LEU A 115 -5.23 -10.16 -5.37
CA LEU A 115 -6.16 -10.03 -4.25
C LEU A 115 -5.40 -9.73 -2.94
N MET A 116 -4.27 -10.39 -2.71
CA MET A 116 -3.42 -10.20 -1.54
C MET A 116 -2.93 -8.75 -1.40
N ALA A 117 -2.37 -8.15 -2.46
CA ALA A 117 -1.90 -6.77 -2.40
C ALA A 117 -3.06 -5.75 -2.43
N ALA A 118 -4.16 -6.05 -3.12
CA ALA A 118 -5.31 -5.16 -3.18
C ALA A 118 -6.03 -5.08 -1.83
N VAL A 119 -6.28 -6.22 -1.19
CA VAL A 119 -6.97 -6.31 0.11
C VAL A 119 -6.01 -6.00 1.25
N GLY A 120 -4.80 -6.58 1.27
CA GLY A 120 -3.83 -6.38 2.34
C GLY A 120 -3.26 -4.95 2.46
N THR A 121 -3.46 -4.09 1.45
CA THR A 121 -3.19 -2.65 1.58
C THR A 121 -4.44 -1.83 1.90
N LEU A 122 -5.63 -2.38 1.68
CA LEU A 122 -6.92 -1.75 1.98
C LEU A 122 -7.38 -2.04 3.41
N ILE A 123 -7.16 -3.25 3.90
CA ILE A 123 -7.49 -3.69 5.26
C ILE A 123 -6.18 -3.83 6.02
N VAL A 124 -6.02 -3.07 7.09
CA VAL A 124 -4.78 -3.06 7.87
C VAL A 124 -4.83 -4.17 8.91
N THR A 125 -4.31 -5.33 8.54
CA THR A 125 -4.08 -6.46 9.44
C THR A 125 -2.63 -6.91 9.33
N PRO A 126 -1.98 -7.36 10.42
CA PRO A 126 -0.62 -7.88 10.39
C PRO A 126 -0.57 -9.34 9.87
N ASP A 127 -1.69 -10.00 9.69
CA ASP A 127 -1.84 -11.39 9.24
C ASP A 127 -1.98 -11.51 7.72
#